data_5881db4f9fcc3acf9f64988b8d5493f7
#
_entry.id   5881db4f9fcc3acf9f64988b8d5493f7
#
_cell.length_a   1.000
_cell.length_b   1.000
_cell.length_c   1.000
_cell.angle_alpha   90.00
_cell.angle_beta   90.00
_cell.angle_gamma   90.00
#
_symmetry.space_group_name_H-M   'P 1'
#
loop_
_entity.id
_entity.type
_entity.pdbx_description
1 polymer ?
#
loop_
_entity_poly.entity_id
_entity_poly.type
_entity_poly.pdbx_seq_one_letter_code
_entity_poly.pdbx_strand_id
1 'polypeptide(L)'
;MARHRRDELEVGWLKENAELLGILNSTGHSRCDGGEAALAHLRPFVETAPRRLQFFPQYYRFILSICLDYEDLTGGATDTGSQLAHWIATRGLVCGELSDLQRAEAQHLLARRAVLLPDPGGQQAGLRSRLRRFASDTAGFAIPDRRRAYELTHVVFYLTDYGRRSAGLPDTATQSLIHVGLWAYLDCDWDLVAEVCIALRYLGQPPPPLWEAALQRSLGAYRLLATPVVGADDYHAFFVGHWWHAVAARGRAGQGAFADLTGWRGGALTVRASQATGLLAPLSLWLLQGGSARVDDAIAYITTTMGQTAAAHLAETKHSSDHFARFWHHFCRQGEATAKAHVITARGQKHRHDERPRH
;
A
#
# COMPACT_ATOMS: atom_id res chain seq x y z
N MET A 1 16.77 1.63 14.12
CA MET A 1 17.04 1.27 12.72
C MET A 1 17.27 2.52 11.88
N ALA A 2 16.28 3.36 11.69
CA ALA A 2 16.38 4.54 10.85
C ALA A 2 17.53 5.51 11.18
N ARG A 3 17.90 5.63 12.46
CA ARG A 3 19.00 6.50 12.90
C ARG A 3 20.35 6.22 12.22
N HIS A 4 20.58 5.01 11.76
CA HIS A 4 21.84 4.61 11.13
C HIS A 4 21.78 4.65 9.60
N ARG A 5 20.61 4.89 9.02
CA ARG A 5 20.36 4.78 7.59
C ARG A 5 20.13 6.13 6.92
N ARG A 6 19.46 7.06 7.62
CA ARG A 6 19.04 8.35 7.10
C ARG A 6 19.19 9.43 8.16
N ASP A 7 19.41 10.66 7.72
CA ASP A 7 19.35 11.84 8.57
C ASP A 7 17.87 12.11 8.98
N GLU A 8 17.65 12.46 10.24
CA GLU A 8 16.31 12.82 10.75
C GLU A 8 15.70 14.09 10.15
N LEU A 9 16.48 14.84 9.36
CA LEU A 9 16.00 15.96 8.54
C LEU A 9 15.45 15.51 7.19
N GLU A 10 15.68 14.27 6.79
CA GLU A 10 15.21 13.73 5.51
C GLU A 10 13.78 13.17 5.62
N VAL A 11 12.96 13.43 4.60
CA VAL A 11 11.61 12.86 4.50
C VAL A 11 11.62 11.33 4.56
N GLY A 12 12.66 10.70 4.01
CA GLY A 12 12.85 9.25 4.06
C GLY A 12 12.97 8.72 5.48
N TRP A 13 13.59 9.47 6.39
CA TRP A 13 13.66 9.10 7.81
C TRP A 13 12.28 9.17 8.47
N LEU A 14 11.51 10.23 8.20
CA LEU A 14 10.16 10.38 8.74
C LEU A 14 9.26 9.23 8.28
N LYS A 15 9.30 8.91 6.98
CA LYS A 15 8.50 7.83 6.40
C LYS A 15 8.85 6.49 7.02
N GLU A 16 10.12 6.11 7.06
CA GLU A 16 10.61 4.84 7.59
C GLU A 16 10.21 4.63 9.06
N ASN A 17 10.35 5.67 9.90
CA ASN A 17 9.97 5.58 11.31
C ASN A 17 8.46 5.54 11.51
N ALA A 18 7.68 6.32 10.77
CA ALA A 18 6.23 6.27 10.83
C ALA A 18 5.70 4.87 10.45
N GLU A 19 6.24 4.27 9.38
CA GLU A 19 5.88 2.91 8.97
C GLU A 19 6.24 1.87 10.02
N LEU A 20 7.47 1.88 10.52
CA LEU A 20 7.92 0.93 11.54
C LEU A 20 7.07 1.00 12.80
N LEU A 21 6.86 2.21 13.33
CA LEU A 21 6.08 2.40 14.55
C LEU A 21 4.60 2.04 14.34
N GLY A 22 4.03 2.39 13.19
CA GLY A 22 2.66 2.03 12.82
C GLY A 22 2.47 0.51 12.74
N ILE A 23 3.45 -0.23 12.18
CA ILE A 23 3.44 -1.70 12.14
C ILE A 23 3.49 -2.27 13.56
N LEU A 24 4.42 -1.80 14.39
CA LEU A 24 4.54 -2.24 15.78
C LEU A 24 3.23 -2.00 16.55
N ASN A 25 2.66 -0.82 16.44
CA ASN A 25 1.39 -0.46 17.10
C ASN A 25 0.21 -1.31 16.59
N SER A 26 0.09 -1.49 15.28
CA SER A 26 -1.03 -2.24 14.68
C SER A 26 -0.95 -3.75 14.93
N THR A 27 0.22 -4.29 15.23
CA THR A 27 0.45 -5.72 15.49
C THR A 27 0.52 -6.09 16.97
N GLY A 28 0.19 -5.15 17.86
CA GLY A 28 -0.01 -5.44 19.29
C GLY A 28 1.24 -5.42 20.14
N HIS A 29 2.34 -4.79 19.68
CA HIS A 29 3.53 -4.58 20.49
C HIS A 29 3.35 -3.50 21.59
N SER A 30 2.17 -2.90 21.68
CA SER A 30 1.85 -1.95 22.74
C SER A 30 1.94 -2.64 24.09
N ARG A 31 2.87 -2.17 24.95
CA ARG A 31 3.10 -2.59 26.35
C ARG A 31 4.00 -3.82 26.56
N CYS A 32 4.92 -4.12 25.65
CA CYS A 32 6.01 -5.03 26.03
C CYS A 32 6.89 -4.36 27.09
N ASP A 33 7.23 -5.08 28.17
CA ASP A 33 8.24 -4.67 29.12
C ASP A 33 9.53 -4.29 28.37
N GLY A 34 9.97 -3.03 28.51
CA GLY A 34 11.14 -2.51 27.78
C GLY A 34 10.85 -1.65 26.54
N GLY A 35 9.59 -1.42 26.16
CA GLY A 35 9.23 -0.59 25.00
C GLY A 35 9.80 0.82 25.08
N GLU A 36 9.76 1.46 26.24
CA GLU A 36 10.34 2.80 26.44
C GLU A 36 11.87 2.80 26.22
N ALA A 37 12.59 1.82 26.74
CA ALA A 37 14.04 1.70 26.55
C ALA A 37 14.39 1.45 25.08
N ALA A 38 13.63 0.61 24.37
CA ALA A 38 13.85 0.33 22.97
C ALA A 38 13.62 1.56 22.07
N LEU A 39 12.66 2.42 22.43
CA LEU A 39 12.29 3.63 21.70
C LEU A 39 12.97 4.91 22.23
N ALA A 40 13.79 4.82 23.26
CA ALA A 40 14.45 5.99 23.89
C ALA A 40 15.19 6.89 22.90
N HIS A 41 15.73 6.30 21.83
CA HIS A 41 16.42 7.06 20.77
C HIS A 41 15.50 7.99 19.96
N LEU A 42 14.18 7.79 19.98
CA LEU A 42 13.19 8.66 19.33
C LEU A 42 12.73 9.80 20.25
N ARG A 43 13.00 9.72 21.55
CA ARG A 43 12.56 10.73 22.51
C ARG A 43 12.94 12.17 22.14
N PRO A 44 14.21 12.46 21.73
CA PRO A 44 14.59 13.83 21.32
C PRO A 44 13.80 14.34 20.11
N PHE A 45 13.43 13.45 19.18
CA PHE A 45 12.56 13.80 18.06
C PHE A 45 11.15 14.18 18.55
N VAL A 46 10.55 13.37 19.41
CA VAL A 46 9.20 13.60 19.95
C VAL A 46 9.16 14.89 20.77
N GLU A 47 10.16 15.16 21.60
CA GLU A 47 10.26 16.40 22.39
C GLU A 47 10.38 17.65 21.52
N THR A 48 11.03 17.53 20.35
CA THR A 48 11.19 18.66 19.40
C THR A 48 10.11 18.72 18.34
N ALA A 49 9.20 17.77 18.26
CA ALA A 49 8.14 17.67 17.25
C ALA A 49 7.25 18.92 17.16
N PRO A 50 6.83 19.59 18.26
CA PRO A 50 6.04 20.81 18.18
C PRO A 50 6.79 21.95 17.46
N ARG A 51 8.09 22.07 17.69
CA ARG A 51 8.93 23.06 16.99
C ARG A 51 9.13 22.67 15.53
N ARG A 52 9.41 21.40 15.24
CA ARG A 52 9.58 20.91 13.86
C ARG A 52 8.32 21.17 13.03
N LEU A 53 7.15 20.95 13.60
CA LEU A 53 5.88 21.16 12.91
C LEU A 53 5.62 22.64 12.54
N GLN A 54 6.13 23.59 13.32
CA GLN A 54 6.04 25.02 12.98
C GLN A 54 6.85 25.38 11.73
N PHE A 55 8.00 24.72 11.51
CA PHE A 55 8.86 24.96 10.36
C PHE A 55 8.56 24.07 9.15
N PHE A 56 8.00 22.87 9.39
CA PHE A 56 7.72 21.86 8.37
C PHE A 56 6.27 21.35 8.44
N PRO A 57 5.25 22.23 8.35
CA PRO A 57 3.85 21.82 8.50
C PRO A 57 3.39 20.83 7.41
N GLN A 58 4.04 20.78 6.24
CA GLN A 58 3.76 19.83 5.17
C GLN A 58 4.01 18.36 5.59
N TYR A 59 4.80 18.13 6.63
CA TYR A 59 5.11 16.78 7.13
C TYR A 59 4.29 16.39 8.37
N TYR A 60 3.21 17.14 8.67
CA TYR A 60 2.46 16.98 9.92
C TYR A 60 1.92 15.55 10.11
N ARG A 61 1.54 14.84 9.05
CA ARG A 61 1.02 13.47 9.15
C ARG A 61 2.09 12.50 9.65
N PHE A 62 3.30 12.54 9.11
CA PHE A 62 4.41 11.72 9.60
C PHE A 62 4.80 12.09 11.03
N ILE A 63 4.95 13.39 11.33
CA ILE A 63 5.33 13.86 12.67
C ILE A 63 4.27 13.44 13.70
N LEU A 64 2.99 13.61 13.38
CA LEU A 64 1.89 13.22 14.25
C LEU A 64 1.84 11.70 14.42
N SER A 65 1.97 10.91 13.36
CA SER A 65 1.98 9.44 13.43
C SER A 65 3.08 8.94 14.34
N ILE A 66 4.32 9.42 14.15
CA ILE A 66 5.46 9.04 15.01
C ILE A 66 5.19 9.35 16.47
N CYS A 67 4.68 10.55 16.79
CA CYS A 67 4.39 10.95 18.17
C CYS A 67 3.27 10.13 18.79
N LEU A 68 2.18 9.87 18.05
CA LEU A 68 1.06 9.06 18.52
C LEU A 68 1.48 7.60 18.75
N ASP A 69 2.24 7.03 17.81
CA ASP A 69 2.72 5.66 17.95
C ASP A 69 3.74 5.51 19.07
N TYR A 70 4.62 6.50 19.26
CA TYR A 70 5.54 6.55 20.39
C TYR A 70 4.78 6.56 21.73
N GLU A 71 3.75 7.41 21.85
CA GLU A 71 2.90 7.45 23.06
C GLU A 71 2.22 6.11 23.34
N ASP A 72 1.59 5.51 22.30
CA ASP A 72 0.85 4.26 22.46
C ASP A 72 1.79 3.09 22.80
N LEU A 73 2.98 3.04 22.20
CA LEU A 73 3.98 1.99 22.41
C LEU A 73 4.72 2.11 23.75
N THR A 74 4.87 3.32 24.28
CA THR A 74 5.55 3.58 25.56
C THR A 74 4.59 3.68 26.74
N GLY A 75 3.28 3.47 26.51
CA GLY A 75 2.27 3.55 27.57
C GLY A 75 2.01 4.96 28.09
N GLY A 76 2.24 5.99 27.27
CA GLY A 76 1.97 7.39 27.62
C GLY A 76 3.15 8.11 28.27
N ALA A 77 4.39 7.76 27.92
CA ALA A 77 5.59 8.45 28.40
C ALA A 77 5.63 9.96 28.07
N THR A 78 4.84 10.39 27.10
CA THR A 78 4.62 11.81 26.75
C THR A 78 3.15 12.01 26.34
N ASP A 79 2.72 13.27 26.20
CA ASP A 79 1.42 13.67 25.65
C ASP A 79 1.57 14.56 24.39
N THR A 80 2.79 14.58 23.82
CA THR A 80 3.14 15.41 22.66
C THR A 80 2.24 15.13 21.46
N GLY A 81 2.00 13.86 21.14
CA GLY A 81 1.12 13.47 20.04
C GLY A 81 -0.32 13.92 20.25
N SER A 82 -0.81 13.80 21.47
CA SER A 82 -2.14 14.28 21.87
C SER A 82 -2.26 15.80 21.70
N GLN A 83 -1.28 16.58 22.18
CA GLN A 83 -1.23 18.03 22.02
C GLN A 83 -1.15 18.44 20.55
N LEU A 84 -0.32 17.75 19.76
CA LEU A 84 -0.18 18.01 18.32
C LEU A 84 -1.47 17.73 17.55
N ALA A 85 -2.23 16.68 17.90
CA ALA A 85 -3.50 16.39 17.27
C ALA A 85 -4.49 17.58 17.43
N HIS A 86 -4.61 18.14 18.63
CA HIS A 86 -5.44 19.32 18.87
C HIS A 86 -4.92 20.55 18.12
N TRP A 87 -3.61 20.78 18.12
CA TRP A 87 -3.01 21.90 17.42
C TRP A 87 -3.24 21.83 15.92
N ILE A 88 -3.04 20.65 15.28
CA ILE A 88 -3.26 20.41 13.86
C ILE A 88 -4.72 20.68 13.48
N ALA A 89 -5.66 20.19 14.28
CA ALA A 89 -7.09 20.42 14.07
C ALA A 89 -7.44 21.91 14.13
N THR A 90 -6.94 22.60 15.17
CA THR A 90 -7.18 24.05 15.36
C THR A 90 -6.59 24.90 14.24
N ARG A 91 -5.45 24.51 13.70
CA ARG A 91 -4.79 25.19 12.56
C ARG A 91 -5.42 24.82 11.21
N GLY A 92 -6.34 23.87 11.17
CA GLY A 92 -7.00 23.46 9.93
C GLY A 92 -6.09 22.82 8.88
N LEU A 93 -4.95 22.23 9.27
CA LEU A 93 -3.98 21.67 8.32
C LEU A 93 -4.61 20.59 7.44
N VAL A 94 -5.54 19.83 7.98
CA VAL A 94 -6.27 18.78 7.23
C VAL A 94 -7.13 19.34 6.10
N CYS A 95 -7.62 20.57 6.24
CA CYS A 95 -8.41 21.23 5.20
C CYS A 95 -7.58 21.54 3.95
N GLY A 96 -6.27 21.69 4.10
CA GLY A 96 -5.33 21.93 2.98
C GLY A 96 -4.96 20.68 2.17
N GLU A 97 -5.38 19.47 2.60
CA GLU A 97 -5.06 18.25 1.88
C GLU A 97 -5.79 18.18 0.54
N LEU A 98 -5.05 17.82 -0.52
CA LEU A 98 -5.58 17.79 -1.88
C LEU A 98 -6.24 16.44 -2.23
N SER A 99 -5.78 15.32 -1.64
CA SER A 99 -6.32 14.00 -1.93
C SER A 99 -7.24 13.50 -0.81
N ASP A 100 -8.25 12.71 -1.22
CA ASP A 100 -9.15 12.05 -0.27
C ASP A 100 -8.42 11.04 0.62
N LEU A 101 -7.36 10.39 0.11
CA LEU A 101 -6.53 9.48 0.90
C LEU A 101 -5.81 10.23 2.04
N GLN A 102 -5.18 11.37 1.73
CA GLN A 102 -4.48 12.18 2.73
C GLN A 102 -5.43 12.73 3.80
N ARG A 103 -6.66 13.11 3.39
CA ARG A 103 -7.72 13.49 4.33
C ARG A 103 -8.14 12.33 5.23
N ALA A 104 -8.24 11.12 4.66
CA ALA A 104 -8.60 9.92 5.43
C ALA A 104 -7.51 9.55 6.44
N GLU A 105 -6.23 9.62 6.06
CA GLU A 105 -5.10 9.43 6.96
C GLU A 105 -5.12 10.43 8.12
N ALA A 106 -5.25 11.72 7.80
CA ALA A 106 -5.30 12.76 8.80
C ALA A 106 -6.49 12.61 9.77
N GLN A 107 -7.68 12.28 9.25
CA GLN A 107 -8.85 11.98 10.10
C GLN A 107 -8.61 10.76 10.98
N HIS A 108 -8.00 9.71 10.45
CA HIS A 108 -7.65 8.52 11.22
C HIS A 108 -6.70 8.88 12.38
N LEU A 109 -5.63 9.64 12.11
CA LEU A 109 -4.66 10.05 13.13
C LEU A 109 -5.33 10.90 14.24
N LEU A 110 -6.16 11.88 13.88
CA LEU A 110 -6.86 12.71 14.85
C LEU A 110 -7.89 11.92 15.68
N ALA A 111 -8.59 10.99 15.04
CA ALA A 111 -9.59 10.14 15.71
C ALA A 111 -8.98 9.25 16.80
N ARG A 112 -7.69 8.91 16.73
CA ARG A 112 -6.96 8.18 17.80
C ARG A 112 -6.95 8.90 19.13
N ARG A 113 -7.13 10.22 19.12
CA ARG A 113 -7.24 11.08 20.32
C ARG A 113 -8.61 11.74 20.45
N ALA A 114 -9.63 11.17 19.81
CA ALA A 114 -11.00 11.69 19.80
C ALA A 114 -11.11 13.17 19.35
N VAL A 115 -10.15 13.65 18.56
CA VAL A 115 -10.16 15.01 18.02
C VAL A 115 -11.03 15.05 16.77
N LEU A 116 -12.09 15.85 16.82
CA LEU A 116 -13.01 16.07 15.71
C LEU A 116 -12.56 17.27 14.88
N LEU A 117 -12.66 17.14 13.56
CA LEU A 117 -12.38 18.25 12.65
C LEU A 117 -13.62 19.13 12.51
N PRO A 118 -13.48 20.46 12.63
CA PRO A 118 -14.51 21.37 12.15
C PRO A 118 -14.59 21.24 10.61
N ASP A 119 -15.82 21.17 10.09
CA ASP A 119 -16.05 21.08 8.64
C ASP A 119 -16.88 22.27 8.11
N PRO A 120 -16.40 23.52 8.25
CA PRO A 120 -17.14 24.71 7.86
C PRO A 120 -17.41 24.80 6.36
N GLY A 121 -16.65 24.09 5.54
CA GLY A 121 -16.77 24.08 4.08
C GLY A 121 -17.39 22.80 3.50
N GLY A 122 -17.86 21.85 4.33
CA GLY A 122 -18.43 20.57 3.87
C GLY A 122 -17.43 19.66 3.13
N GLN A 123 -16.12 19.96 3.21
CA GLN A 123 -15.09 19.17 2.50
C GLN A 123 -14.95 17.75 3.04
N GLN A 124 -15.25 17.57 4.34
CA GLN A 124 -15.27 16.27 4.99
C GLN A 124 -16.57 15.52 4.68
N ALA A 125 -17.63 16.26 4.35
CA ALA A 125 -18.89 15.67 3.94
C ALA A 125 -18.68 14.82 2.67
N GLY A 126 -19.17 13.58 2.72
CA GLY A 126 -19.06 12.66 1.59
C GLY A 126 -17.68 12.02 1.37
N LEU A 127 -16.64 12.34 2.16
CA LEU A 127 -15.31 11.70 2.05
C LEU A 127 -15.44 10.17 2.03
N ARG A 128 -16.14 9.59 2.99
CA ARG A 128 -16.36 8.15 3.06
C ARG A 128 -17.06 7.59 1.81
N SER A 129 -18.01 8.33 1.23
CA SER A 129 -18.71 7.94 0.00
C SER A 129 -17.78 7.97 -1.22
N ARG A 130 -16.90 8.98 -1.30
CA ARG A 130 -15.88 9.06 -2.36
C ARG A 130 -14.86 7.93 -2.26
N LEU A 131 -14.37 7.63 -1.06
CA LEU A 131 -13.45 6.52 -0.82
C LEU A 131 -14.10 5.16 -1.14
N ARG A 132 -15.38 4.96 -0.80
CA ARG A 132 -16.13 3.76 -1.18
C ARG A 132 -16.26 3.63 -2.70
N ARG A 133 -16.58 4.71 -3.40
CA ARG A 133 -16.66 4.72 -4.86
C ARG A 133 -15.31 4.41 -5.49
N PHE A 134 -14.24 5.04 -5.00
CA PHE A 134 -12.88 4.75 -5.44
C PHE A 134 -12.53 3.27 -5.27
N ALA A 135 -12.75 2.70 -4.09
CA ALA A 135 -12.47 1.31 -3.80
C ALA A 135 -13.31 0.32 -4.62
N SER A 136 -14.47 0.75 -5.15
CA SER A 136 -15.38 -0.08 -5.94
C SER A 136 -15.09 -0.11 -7.44
N ASP A 137 -14.08 0.59 -7.93
CA ASP A 137 -13.75 0.63 -9.36
C ASP A 137 -12.95 -0.62 -9.78
N THR A 138 -13.62 -1.77 -9.79
CA THR A 138 -13.00 -3.07 -10.06
C THR A 138 -12.31 -3.14 -11.41
N ALA A 139 -12.89 -2.54 -12.45
CA ALA A 139 -12.29 -2.52 -13.79
C ALA A 139 -10.99 -1.69 -13.82
N GLY A 140 -11.01 -0.50 -13.19
CA GLY A 140 -9.84 0.35 -13.10
C GLY A 140 -8.70 -0.28 -12.30
N PHE A 141 -8.99 -1.11 -11.29
CA PHE A 141 -7.98 -1.82 -10.51
C PHE A 141 -7.44 -3.09 -11.17
N ALA A 142 -8.03 -3.54 -12.26
CA ALA A 142 -7.43 -4.59 -13.11
C ALA A 142 -6.32 -4.05 -14.03
N ILE A 143 -6.23 -2.73 -14.18
CA ILE A 143 -5.18 -2.06 -14.97
C ILE A 143 -4.04 -1.70 -14.00
N PRO A 144 -2.79 -2.16 -14.28
CA PRO A 144 -1.66 -1.90 -13.39
C PRO A 144 -1.38 -0.40 -13.21
N ASP A 145 -1.57 0.07 -12.00
CA ASP A 145 -1.20 1.40 -11.52
C ASP A 145 -0.79 1.27 -10.04
N ARG A 146 0.52 1.22 -9.79
CA ARG A 146 1.06 1.03 -8.44
C ARG A 146 0.59 2.09 -7.46
N ARG A 147 0.59 3.36 -7.87
CA ARG A 147 0.17 4.45 -7.00
C ARG A 147 -1.28 4.26 -6.56
N ARG A 148 -2.16 3.98 -7.52
CA ARG A 148 -3.58 3.75 -7.26
C ARG A 148 -3.82 2.50 -6.40
N ALA A 149 -3.02 1.46 -6.59
CA ALA A 149 -3.08 0.24 -5.79
C ALA A 149 -2.72 0.49 -4.32
N TYR A 150 -1.63 1.22 -4.05
CA TYR A 150 -1.28 1.62 -2.68
C TYR A 150 -2.34 2.57 -2.07
N GLU A 151 -2.94 3.45 -2.86
CA GLU A 151 -4.06 4.25 -2.37
C GLU A 151 -5.25 3.36 -1.93
N LEU A 152 -5.53 2.26 -2.64
CA LEU A 152 -6.60 1.31 -2.27
C LEU A 152 -6.31 0.59 -0.95
N THR A 153 -5.11 0.04 -0.78
CA THR A 153 -4.72 -0.67 0.45
C THR A 153 -4.79 0.26 1.66
N HIS A 154 -4.28 1.49 1.51
CA HIS A 154 -4.30 2.49 2.57
C HIS A 154 -5.72 3.00 2.90
N VAL A 155 -6.62 3.12 1.92
CA VAL A 155 -8.04 3.39 2.18
C VAL A 155 -8.62 2.32 3.12
N VAL A 156 -8.31 1.05 2.88
CA VAL A 156 -8.76 -0.04 3.76
C VAL A 156 -8.11 0.10 5.14
N PHE A 157 -6.81 0.34 5.24
CA PHE A 157 -6.10 0.48 6.51
C PHE A 157 -6.71 1.58 7.39
N TYR A 158 -6.93 2.76 6.84
CA TYR A 158 -7.49 3.88 7.61
C TYR A 158 -8.96 3.67 7.95
N LEU A 159 -9.78 3.16 7.03
CA LEU A 159 -11.20 2.95 7.29
C LEU A 159 -11.47 1.80 8.27
N THR A 160 -10.59 0.80 8.33
CA THR A 160 -10.67 -0.31 9.28
C THR A 160 -9.96 -0.03 10.61
N ASP A 161 -9.29 1.11 10.73
CA ASP A 161 -8.39 1.38 11.86
C ASP A 161 -7.41 0.22 12.05
N TYR A 162 -6.72 -0.13 10.97
CA TYR A 162 -5.78 -1.27 10.93
C TYR A 162 -6.41 -2.58 11.41
N GLY A 163 -7.63 -2.84 10.97
CA GLY A 163 -8.39 -4.06 11.27
C GLY A 163 -9.03 -4.10 12.67
N ARG A 164 -9.06 -2.98 13.41
CA ARG A 164 -9.72 -2.88 14.72
C ARG A 164 -11.23 -2.67 14.62
N ARG A 165 -11.75 -2.21 13.47
CA ARG A 165 -13.17 -1.96 13.23
C ARG A 165 -13.58 -2.32 11.80
N SER A 166 -14.88 -2.54 11.58
CA SER A 166 -15.42 -2.72 10.24
C SER A 166 -15.39 -1.41 9.44
N ALA A 167 -14.88 -1.47 8.20
CA ALA A 167 -14.88 -0.34 7.26
C ALA A 167 -16.26 -0.07 6.66
N GLY A 168 -17.13 -1.09 6.60
CA GLY A 168 -18.39 -1.05 5.85
C GLY A 168 -18.16 -0.79 4.36
N LEU A 169 -17.07 -1.27 3.80
CA LEU A 169 -16.81 -1.23 2.36
C LEU A 169 -17.66 -2.30 1.65
N PRO A 170 -18.08 -2.06 0.40
CA PRO A 170 -18.85 -3.03 -0.37
C PRO A 170 -17.96 -4.18 -0.88
N ASP A 171 -18.55 -5.31 -1.26
CA ASP A 171 -17.84 -6.49 -1.80
C ASP A 171 -17.00 -6.16 -3.06
N THR A 172 -17.40 -5.14 -3.81
CA THR A 172 -16.62 -4.64 -4.94
C THR A 172 -15.25 -4.12 -4.53
N ALA A 173 -15.07 -3.64 -3.30
CA ALA A 173 -13.74 -3.26 -2.79
C ALA A 173 -12.82 -4.49 -2.61
N THR A 174 -13.38 -5.60 -2.14
CA THR A 174 -12.68 -6.90 -2.09
C THR A 174 -12.27 -7.35 -3.50
N GLN A 175 -13.17 -7.23 -4.48
CA GLN A 175 -12.85 -7.56 -5.87
C GLN A 175 -11.74 -6.67 -6.44
N SER A 176 -11.75 -5.37 -6.12
CA SER A 176 -10.68 -4.44 -6.50
C SER A 176 -9.33 -4.85 -5.92
N LEU A 177 -9.29 -5.24 -4.64
CA LEU A 177 -8.07 -5.77 -3.99
C LEU A 177 -7.59 -7.06 -4.66
N ILE A 178 -8.51 -7.97 -5.00
CA ILE A 178 -8.14 -9.21 -5.72
C ILE A 178 -7.54 -8.89 -7.10
N HIS A 179 -8.11 -7.92 -7.84
CA HIS A 179 -7.54 -7.51 -9.13
C HIS A 179 -6.14 -6.92 -8.97
N VAL A 180 -5.93 -6.07 -7.97
CA VAL A 180 -4.59 -5.55 -7.63
C VAL A 180 -3.64 -6.69 -7.28
N GLY A 181 -4.06 -7.62 -6.42
CA GLY A 181 -3.24 -8.75 -6.01
C GLY A 181 -2.86 -9.66 -7.18
N LEU A 182 -3.76 -9.88 -8.14
CA LEU A 182 -3.49 -10.68 -9.34
C LEU A 182 -2.36 -10.09 -10.19
N TRP A 183 -2.41 -8.80 -10.53
CA TRP A 183 -1.33 -8.23 -11.32
C TRP A 183 -0.05 -7.98 -10.49
N ALA A 184 -0.16 -7.68 -9.19
CA ALA A 184 1.01 -7.59 -8.31
C ALA A 184 1.71 -8.96 -8.20
N TYR A 185 0.95 -10.05 -8.09
CA TYR A 185 1.48 -11.40 -8.09
C TYR A 185 2.17 -11.72 -9.42
N LEU A 186 1.54 -11.41 -10.57
CA LEU A 186 2.16 -11.55 -11.90
C LEU A 186 3.48 -10.79 -12.02
N ASP A 187 3.60 -9.64 -11.39
CA ASP A 187 4.81 -8.81 -11.42
C ASP A 187 5.84 -9.19 -10.35
N CYS A 188 5.54 -10.21 -9.54
CA CYS A 188 6.35 -10.56 -8.36
C CYS A 188 6.58 -9.38 -7.41
N ASP A 189 5.64 -8.44 -7.37
CA ASP A 189 5.65 -7.29 -6.47
C ASP A 189 5.19 -7.72 -5.08
N TRP A 190 6.08 -8.37 -4.34
CA TRP A 190 5.76 -9.00 -3.06
C TRP A 190 5.38 -7.98 -1.97
N ASP A 191 5.85 -6.76 -2.10
CA ASP A 191 5.47 -5.65 -1.26
C ASP A 191 3.96 -5.36 -1.39
N LEU A 192 3.51 -5.13 -2.61
CA LEU A 192 2.10 -4.86 -2.89
C LEU A 192 1.20 -6.09 -2.63
N VAL A 193 1.68 -7.31 -2.94
CA VAL A 193 0.95 -8.55 -2.60
C VAL A 193 0.73 -8.65 -1.09
N ALA A 194 1.75 -8.30 -0.28
CA ALA A 194 1.63 -8.34 1.18
C ALA A 194 0.62 -7.29 1.69
N GLU A 195 0.65 -6.05 1.19
CA GLU A 195 -0.36 -5.03 1.54
C GLU A 195 -1.78 -5.46 1.18
N VAL A 196 -1.97 -6.05 -0.01
CA VAL A 196 -3.28 -6.58 -0.43
C VAL A 196 -3.75 -7.71 0.51
N CYS A 197 -2.87 -8.63 0.87
CA CYS A 197 -3.21 -9.70 1.82
C CYS A 197 -3.60 -9.15 3.20
N ILE A 198 -2.90 -8.12 3.69
CA ILE A 198 -3.24 -7.42 4.93
C ILE A 198 -4.62 -6.77 4.81
N ALA A 199 -4.86 -6.02 3.72
CA ALA A 199 -6.13 -5.34 3.47
C ALA A 199 -7.31 -6.31 3.38
N LEU A 200 -7.16 -7.45 2.69
CA LEU A 200 -8.16 -8.51 2.63
C LEU A 200 -8.49 -9.04 4.03
N ARG A 201 -7.49 -9.33 4.85
CA ARG A 201 -7.69 -9.80 6.23
C ARG A 201 -8.38 -8.76 7.10
N TYR A 202 -8.11 -7.48 6.92
CA TYR A 202 -8.80 -6.40 7.61
C TYR A 202 -10.26 -6.23 7.19
N LEU A 203 -10.61 -6.70 5.99
CA LEU A 203 -12.00 -6.82 5.53
C LEU A 203 -12.65 -8.15 5.94
N GLY A 204 -11.96 -9.01 6.69
CA GLY A 204 -12.46 -10.32 7.09
C GLY A 204 -12.44 -11.36 5.96
N GLN A 205 -11.68 -11.12 4.89
CA GLN A 205 -11.58 -12.01 3.75
C GLN A 205 -10.23 -12.77 3.77
N PRO A 206 -10.24 -14.10 3.54
CA PRO A 206 -9.00 -14.85 3.43
C PRO A 206 -8.29 -14.52 2.11
N PRO A 207 -7.00 -14.17 2.12
CA PRO A 207 -6.21 -14.05 0.91
C PRO A 207 -6.06 -15.41 0.20
N PRO A 208 -5.81 -15.44 -1.12
CA PRO A 208 -5.48 -16.66 -1.84
C PRO A 208 -4.26 -17.37 -1.22
N PRO A 209 -4.35 -18.68 -0.90
CA PRO A 209 -3.27 -19.41 -0.24
C PRO A 209 -1.94 -19.38 -1.03
N LEU A 210 -2.03 -19.36 -2.35
CA LEU A 210 -0.87 -19.28 -3.23
C LEU A 210 -0.06 -17.99 -3.01
N TRP A 211 -0.73 -16.86 -2.81
CA TRP A 211 -0.07 -15.59 -2.54
C TRP A 211 0.64 -15.60 -1.20
N GLU A 212 -0.02 -16.11 -0.16
CA GLU A 212 0.58 -16.21 1.17
C GLU A 212 1.79 -17.17 1.20
N ALA A 213 1.72 -18.28 0.44
CA ALA A 213 2.86 -19.19 0.28
C ALA A 213 4.04 -18.51 -0.44
N ALA A 214 3.77 -17.67 -1.44
CA ALA A 214 4.81 -16.89 -2.12
C ALA A 214 5.43 -15.82 -1.19
N LEU A 215 4.61 -15.12 -0.41
CA LEU A 215 5.08 -14.15 0.59
C LEU A 215 5.98 -14.81 1.65
N GLN A 216 5.62 -16.01 2.11
CA GLN A 216 6.44 -16.75 3.07
C GLN A 216 7.81 -17.11 2.48
N ARG A 217 7.86 -17.53 1.20
CA ARG A 217 9.13 -17.79 0.49
C ARG A 217 9.94 -16.52 0.30
N SER A 218 9.28 -15.42 -0.10
CA SER A 218 9.94 -14.11 -0.29
C SER A 218 10.54 -13.60 1.02
N LEU A 219 9.78 -13.69 2.13
CA LEU A 219 10.24 -13.26 3.45
C LEU A 219 11.50 -14.03 3.88
N GLY A 220 11.56 -15.34 3.62
CA GLY A 220 12.74 -16.17 3.89
C GLY A 220 13.96 -15.88 2.98
N ALA A 221 13.77 -15.18 1.88
CA ALA A 221 14.83 -14.83 0.93
C ALA A 221 15.57 -13.52 1.26
N TYR A 222 15.04 -12.70 2.19
CA TYR A 222 15.71 -11.47 2.58
C TYR A 222 17.05 -11.73 3.25
N ARG A 223 18.02 -10.85 2.98
CA ARG A 223 19.33 -10.86 3.60
C ARG A 223 19.53 -9.61 4.43
N LEU A 224 19.81 -9.80 5.70
CA LEU A 224 20.18 -8.73 6.63
C LEU A 224 21.70 -8.57 6.62
N LEU A 225 22.18 -7.41 6.21
CA LEU A 225 23.60 -7.10 6.13
C LEU A 225 23.98 -6.17 7.27
N ALA A 226 25.07 -6.49 7.96
CA ALA A 226 25.59 -5.68 9.07
C ALA A 226 26.29 -4.39 8.62
N THR A 227 26.65 -4.28 7.35
CA THR A 227 27.33 -3.12 6.78
C THR A 227 26.39 -2.30 5.91
N PRO A 228 26.46 -0.95 5.97
CA PRO A 228 25.71 -0.10 5.06
C PRO A 228 26.09 -0.40 3.62
N VAL A 229 25.07 -0.52 2.76
CA VAL A 229 25.26 -0.61 1.29
C VAL A 229 24.81 0.73 0.71
N VAL A 230 25.61 1.27 -0.19
CA VAL A 230 25.27 2.52 -0.89
C VAL A 230 24.11 2.24 -1.87
N GLY A 231 23.06 3.04 -1.81
CA GLY A 231 21.90 2.97 -2.67
C GLY A 231 20.61 2.60 -1.94
N ALA A 232 19.53 2.45 -2.71
CA ALA A 232 18.24 2.04 -2.18
C ALA A 232 18.29 0.59 -1.68
N ASP A 233 17.56 0.30 -0.62
CA ASP A 233 17.35 -1.05 -0.11
C ASP A 233 15.85 -1.39 -0.07
N ASP A 234 15.56 -2.64 0.24
CA ASP A 234 14.20 -3.21 0.21
C ASP A 234 13.54 -3.15 1.60
N TYR A 235 13.84 -2.12 2.42
CA TYR A 235 13.34 -2.04 3.80
C TYR A 235 11.81 -2.03 3.86
N HIS A 236 11.15 -1.33 2.94
CA HIS A 236 9.69 -1.23 2.92
C HIS A 236 9.04 -2.61 2.70
N ALA A 237 9.45 -3.31 1.65
CA ALA A 237 8.95 -4.67 1.38
C ALA A 237 9.24 -5.66 2.52
N PHE A 238 10.40 -5.50 3.18
CA PHE A 238 10.74 -6.28 4.37
C PHE A 238 9.80 -5.96 5.55
N PHE A 239 9.52 -4.69 5.82
CA PHE A 239 8.60 -4.28 6.87
C PHE A 239 7.19 -4.77 6.61
N VAL A 240 6.68 -4.58 5.41
CA VAL A 240 5.33 -5.00 5.02
C VAL A 240 5.19 -6.52 5.04
N GLY A 241 6.23 -7.26 4.61
CA GLY A 241 6.27 -8.71 4.71
C GLY A 241 6.14 -9.22 6.16
N HIS A 242 6.87 -8.61 7.10
CA HIS A 242 6.73 -8.93 8.53
C HIS A 242 5.39 -8.49 9.11
N TRP A 243 4.83 -7.38 8.65
CA TRP A 243 3.49 -6.96 9.02
C TRP A 243 2.44 -7.97 8.55
N TRP A 244 2.49 -8.39 7.27
CA TRP A 244 1.62 -9.45 6.77
C TRP A 244 1.73 -10.72 7.62
N HIS A 245 2.94 -11.17 7.92
CA HIS A 245 3.17 -12.37 8.73
C HIS A 245 2.50 -12.27 10.10
N ALA A 246 2.66 -11.14 10.80
CA ALA A 246 2.00 -10.90 12.09
C ALA A 246 0.47 -10.87 11.98
N VAL A 247 -0.09 -10.25 10.92
CA VAL A 247 -1.53 -10.20 10.68
C VAL A 247 -2.08 -11.59 10.33
N ALA A 248 -1.35 -12.39 9.56
CA ALA A 248 -1.71 -13.77 9.23
C ALA A 248 -1.67 -14.69 10.45
N ALA A 249 -0.76 -14.43 11.38
CA ALA A 249 -0.61 -15.17 12.63
C ALA A 249 -1.57 -14.72 13.75
N ARG A 250 -2.44 -13.74 13.50
CA ARG A 250 -3.33 -13.13 14.52
C ARG A 250 -4.10 -14.21 15.29
N GLY A 251 -3.95 -14.20 16.62
CA GLY A 251 -4.52 -15.21 17.52
C GLY A 251 -3.56 -16.32 17.94
N ARG A 252 -2.33 -16.37 17.41
CA ARG A 252 -1.27 -17.27 17.91
C ARG A 252 -0.38 -16.50 18.88
N ALA A 253 -0.22 -17.01 20.10
CA ALA A 253 0.60 -16.37 21.13
C ALA A 253 2.05 -16.20 20.65
N GLY A 254 2.63 -15.00 20.88
CA GLY A 254 4.06 -14.74 20.70
C GLY A 254 4.53 -14.37 19.29
N GLN A 255 3.65 -14.15 18.33
CA GLN A 255 4.04 -13.79 16.97
C GLN A 255 3.71 -12.32 16.65
N GLY A 256 4.48 -11.40 17.22
CA GLY A 256 4.51 -10.01 16.77
C GLY A 256 5.30 -9.85 15.47
N ALA A 257 5.12 -8.71 14.78
CA ALA A 257 6.00 -8.36 13.66
C ALA A 257 7.47 -8.38 14.14
N PHE A 258 8.37 -8.91 13.32
CA PHE A 258 9.80 -9.00 13.63
C PHE A 258 10.20 -9.96 14.78
N ALA A 259 9.31 -10.86 15.23
CA ALA A 259 9.63 -11.82 16.30
C ALA A 259 10.88 -12.67 15.98
N ASP A 260 11.09 -13.02 14.72
CA ASP A 260 12.22 -13.83 14.27
C ASP A 260 13.56 -13.09 14.29
N LEU A 261 13.56 -11.78 14.56
CA LEU A 261 14.77 -10.95 14.60
C LEU A 261 15.32 -10.73 16.01
N THR A 262 14.76 -11.36 17.03
CA THR A 262 15.12 -11.15 18.44
C THR A 262 16.58 -11.46 18.76
N GLY A 263 17.27 -12.28 17.95
CA GLY A 263 18.70 -12.61 18.10
C GLY A 263 19.66 -11.68 17.34
N TRP A 264 19.16 -10.76 16.51
CA TRP A 264 20.03 -9.91 15.71
C TRP A 264 20.69 -8.82 16.56
N ARG A 265 22.01 -8.84 16.58
CA ARG A 265 22.84 -7.84 17.29
C ARG A 265 23.86 -7.32 16.29
N GLY A 266 23.70 -6.10 15.83
CA GLY A 266 24.63 -5.57 14.85
C GLY A 266 24.50 -4.07 14.61
N GLY A 267 25.37 -3.53 13.76
CA GLY A 267 25.44 -2.13 13.36
C GLY A 267 24.32 -1.72 12.38
N ALA A 268 24.68 -0.99 11.32
CA ALA A 268 23.72 -0.58 10.31
C ALA A 268 23.08 -1.78 9.60
N LEU A 269 21.76 -1.73 9.46
CA LEU A 269 20.98 -2.76 8.80
C LEU A 269 20.70 -2.35 7.35
N THR A 270 21.06 -3.20 6.41
CA THR A 270 20.62 -3.10 5.02
C THR A 270 19.84 -4.36 4.66
N VAL A 271 18.72 -4.20 4.01
CA VAL A 271 17.82 -5.28 3.61
C VAL A 271 17.90 -5.48 2.11
N ARG A 272 18.11 -6.71 1.65
CA ARG A 272 18.10 -7.08 0.24
C ARG A 272 17.21 -8.29 0.02
N ALA A 273 16.33 -8.19 -0.99
CA ALA A 273 15.53 -9.29 -1.50
C ALA A 273 16.19 -9.95 -2.71
N SER A 274 15.84 -11.20 -2.97
CA SER A 274 16.08 -11.82 -4.28
C SER A 274 15.11 -11.21 -5.30
N GLN A 275 15.65 -10.74 -6.43
CA GLN A 275 14.82 -10.19 -7.50
C GLN A 275 14.19 -11.32 -8.32
N ALA A 276 12.90 -11.26 -8.53
CA ALA A 276 12.15 -12.09 -9.47
C ALA A 276 11.77 -11.27 -10.70
N THR A 277 11.63 -11.92 -11.84
CA THR A 277 11.25 -11.26 -13.10
C THR A 277 9.73 -11.22 -13.21
N GLY A 278 9.15 -10.02 -13.23
CA GLY A 278 7.72 -9.81 -13.41
C GLY A 278 7.23 -10.06 -14.83
N LEU A 279 5.93 -10.35 -14.97
CA LEU A 279 5.30 -10.65 -16.26
C LEU A 279 4.47 -9.49 -16.83
N LEU A 280 4.26 -8.41 -16.08
CA LEU A 280 3.40 -7.31 -16.55
C LEU A 280 3.93 -6.62 -17.80
N ALA A 281 5.24 -6.30 -17.83
CA ALA A 281 5.83 -5.61 -18.98
C ALA A 281 5.78 -6.46 -20.25
N PRO A 282 6.22 -7.74 -20.27
CA PRO A 282 6.13 -8.57 -21.46
C PRO A 282 4.69 -8.85 -21.91
N LEU A 283 3.75 -9.08 -20.99
CA LEU A 283 2.33 -9.25 -21.32
C LEU A 283 1.71 -7.97 -21.90
N SER A 284 2.03 -6.81 -21.33
CA SER A 284 1.53 -5.53 -21.82
C SER A 284 2.07 -5.20 -23.22
N LEU A 285 3.34 -5.49 -23.49
CA LEU A 285 3.94 -5.32 -24.81
C LEU A 285 3.32 -6.27 -25.85
N TRP A 286 3.10 -7.52 -25.47
CA TRP A 286 2.45 -8.50 -26.32
C TRP A 286 1.03 -8.07 -26.72
N LEU A 287 0.22 -7.62 -25.76
CA LEU A 287 -1.12 -7.10 -26.00
C LEU A 287 -1.10 -5.84 -26.87
N LEU A 288 -0.15 -4.93 -26.62
CA LEU A 288 0.04 -3.70 -27.41
C LEU A 288 0.34 -4.02 -28.89
N GLN A 289 1.06 -5.10 -29.17
CA GLN A 289 1.40 -5.56 -30.51
C GLN A 289 0.29 -6.38 -31.20
N GLY A 290 -0.91 -6.43 -30.59
CA GLY A 290 -2.05 -7.15 -31.15
C GLY A 290 -2.12 -8.63 -30.73
N GLY A 291 -1.43 -8.99 -29.66
CA GLY A 291 -1.52 -10.32 -29.07
C GLY A 291 -2.95 -10.68 -28.65
N SER A 292 -3.26 -11.97 -28.70
CA SER A 292 -4.58 -12.50 -28.37
C SER A 292 -4.95 -12.28 -26.91
N ALA A 293 -6.20 -11.93 -26.64
CA ALA A 293 -6.70 -11.84 -25.26
C ALA A 293 -7.01 -13.21 -24.60
N ARG A 294 -6.73 -14.32 -25.29
CA ARG A 294 -6.84 -15.66 -24.70
C ARG A 294 -5.64 -15.94 -23.80
N VAL A 295 -5.91 -16.33 -22.58
CA VAL A 295 -4.83 -16.59 -21.61
C VAL A 295 -3.91 -17.73 -22.03
N ASP A 296 -4.43 -18.74 -22.74
CA ASP A 296 -3.61 -19.87 -23.22
C ASP A 296 -2.61 -19.44 -24.28
N ASP A 297 -2.98 -18.48 -25.14
CA ASP A 297 -2.07 -17.88 -26.12
C ASP A 297 -1.00 -17.02 -25.42
N ALA A 298 -1.36 -16.32 -24.35
CA ALA A 298 -0.42 -15.59 -23.50
C ALA A 298 0.58 -16.53 -22.82
N ILE A 299 0.13 -17.68 -22.31
CA ILE A 299 0.99 -18.71 -21.73
C ILE A 299 1.97 -19.23 -22.77
N ALA A 300 1.51 -19.53 -24.01
CA ALA A 300 2.37 -19.97 -25.10
C ALA A 300 3.42 -18.90 -25.48
N TYR A 301 3.02 -17.63 -25.55
CA TYR A 301 3.93 -16.51 -25.77
C TYR A 301 5.00 -16.40 -24.69
N ILE A 302 4.60 -16.42 -23.40
CA ILE A 302 5.54 -16.36 -22.27
C ILE A 302 6.47 -17.58 -22.26
N THR A 303 5.96 -18.78 -22.60
CA THR A 303 6.78 -19.99 -22.72
C THR A 303 7.94 -19.78 -23.73
N THR A 304 7.59 -19.19 -24.86
CA THR A 304 8.58 -18.99 -25.98
C THR A 304 9.58 -17.87 -25.64
N THR A 305 9.14 -16.81 -24.99
CA THR A 305 9.95 -15.59 -24.76
C THR A 305 10.72 -15.58 -23.46
N MET A 306 10.17 -16.21 -22.40
CA MET A 306 10.71 -16.15 -21.04
C MET A 306 10.95 -17.55 -20.42
N GLY A 307 10.47 -18.61 -21.06
CA GLY A 307 10.67 -19.98 -20.63
C GLY A 307 9.55 -20.55 -19.73
N GLN A 308 9.68 -21.85 -19.41
CA GLN A 308 8.66 -22.64 -18.72
C GLN A 308 8.33 -22.13 -17.30
N THR A 309 9.33 -21.68 -16.55
CA THR A 309 9.11 -21.16 -15.18
C THR A 309 8.20 -19.94 -15.18
N ALA A 310 8.42 -19.00 -16.10
CA ALA A 310 7.58 -17.81 -16.25
C ALA A 310 6.16 -18.17 -16.70
N ALA A 311 6.02 -19.12 -17.64
CA ALA A 311 4.73 -19.62 -18.09
C ALA A 311 3.96 -20.33 -16.97
N ALA A 312 4.65 -21.14 -16.15
CA ALA A 312 4.06 -21.77 -14.97
C ALA A 312 3.54 -20.72 -13.98
N HIS A 313 4.27 -19.63 -13.75
CA HIS A 313 3.84 -18.53 -12.89
C HIS A 313 2.53 -17.87 -13.38
N LEU A 314 2.39 -17.64 -14.70
CA LEU A 314 1.13 -17.15 -15.28
C LEU A 314 0.00 -18.16 -15.11
N ALA A 315 0.26 -19.45 -15.33
CA ALA A 315 -0.71 -20.52 -15.15
C ALA A 315 -1.16 -20.66 -13.68
N GLU A 316 -0.23 -20.57 -12.73
CA GLU A 316 -0.53 -20.52 -11.28
C GLU A 316 -1.39 -19.32 -10.92
N THR A 317 -1.08 -18.14 -11.47
CA THR A 317 -1.87 -16.92 -11.25
C THR A 317 -3.31 -17.11 -11.73
N LYS A 318 -3.50 -17.75 -12.90
CA LYS A 318 -4.83 -18.08 -13.46
C LYS A 318 -5.67 -18.89 -12.46
N HIS A 319 -5.06 -19.77 -11.70
CA HIS A 319 -5.73 -20.64 -10.72
C HIS A 319 -5.76 -20.09 -9.31
N SER A 320 -5.15 -18.95 -9.05
CA SER A 320 -5.05 -18.38 -7.70
C SER A 320 -6.36 -17.76 -7.20
N SER A 321 -7.29 -17.40 -8.10
CA SER A 321 -8.55 -16.74 -7.74
C SER A 321 -9.64 -16.97 -8.77
N ASP A 322 -10.88 -17.20 -8.31
CA ASP A 322 -12.08 -17.26 -9.15
C ASP A 322 -12.38 -15.96 -9.89
N HIS A 323 -11.78 -14.84 -9.45
CA HIS A 323 -11.89 -13.54 -10.11
C HIS A 323 -10.95 -13.37 -11.29
N PHE A 324 -10.04 -14.33 -11.57
CA PHE A 324 -9.03 -14.19 -12.61
C PHE A 324 -9.64 -13.92 -14.00
N ALA A 325 -10.70 -14.62 -14.38
CA ALA A 325 -11.32 -14.42 -15.69
C ALA A 325 -11.83 -12.98 -15.90
N ARG A 326 -12.44 -12.39 -14.86
CA ARG A 326 -12.89 -10.99 -14.88
C ARG A 326 -11.73 -10.02 -14.89
N PHE A 327 -10.73 -10.26 -14.04
CA PHE A 327 -9.47 -9.50 -14.05
C PHE A 327 -8.85 -9.51 -15.43
N TRP A 328 -8.65 -10.67 -16.04
CA TRP A 328 -7.99 -10.84 -17.32
C TRP A 328 -8.73 -10.13 -18.47
N HIS A 329 -10.07 -10.18 -18.47
CA HIS A 329 -10.90 -9.44 -19.39
C HIS A 329 -10.60 -7.93 -19.37
N HIS A 330 -10.56 -7.33 -18.17
CA HIS A 330 -10.25 -5.91 -18.01
C HIS A 330 -8.76 -5.60 -18.27
N PHE A 331 -7.86 -6.46 -17.82
CA PHE A 331 -6.42 -6.31 -18.06
C PHE A 331 -6.09 -6.28 -19.57
N CYS A 332 -6.72 -7.14 -20.35
CA CYS A 332 -6.59 -7.15 -21.81
C CYS A 332 -7.38 -6.02 -22.50
N ARG A 333 -8.11 -5.18 -21.74
CA ARG A 333 -8.94 -4.07 -22.27
C ARG A 333 -9.96 -4.52 -23.30
N GLN A 334 -10.51 -5.73 -23.16
CA GLN A 334 -11.58 -6.24 -24.01
C GLN A 334 -12.84 -5.36 -23.85
N GLY A 335 -13.33 -4.81 -24.94
CA GLY A 335 -14.48 -3.90 -24.98
C GLY A 335 -14.13 -2.41 -25.10
N GLU A 336 -12.93 -1.95 -24.68
CA GLU A 336 -12.54 -0.54 -24.89
C GLU A 336 -12.02 -0.28 -26.32
N ALA A 337 -11.40 -1.26 -26.95
CA ALA A 337 -10.89 -1.15 -28.32
C ALA A 337 -12.01 -0.92 -29.33
N THR A 338 -13.18 -1.54 -29.11
CA THR A 338 -14.36 -1.40 -30.00
C THR A 338 -14.99 -0.01 -29.86
N ALA A 339 -15.06 0.54 -28.66
CA ALA A 339 -15.61 1.87 -28.40
C ALA A 339 -14.72 3.00 -28.97
N LYS A 340 -13.36 2.86 -28.83
CA LYS A 340 -12.42 3.85 -29.39
C LYS A 340 -12.35 3.79 -30.92
N ALA A 341 -12.43 2.62 -31.52
CA ALA A 341 -12.51 2.48 -32.99
C ALA A 341 -13.76 3.15 -33.56
N HIS A 342 -14.90 3.05 -32.90
CA HIS A 342 -16.14 3.74 -33.31
C HIS A 342 -16.04 5.26 -33.18
N VAL A 343 -15.38 5.78 -32.13
CA VAL A 343 -15.20 7.24 -31.97
C VAL A 343 -14.25 7.82 -33.00
N ILE A 344 -13.20 7.08 -33.39
CA ILE A 344 -12.22 7.51 -34.39
C ILE A 344 -12.87 7.48 -35.79
N THR A 345 -13.64 6.44 -36.13
CA THR A 345 -14.38 6.36 -37.42
C THR A 345 -15.47 7.42 -37.50
N ALA A 346 -16.20 7.70 -36.43
CA ALA A 346 -17.22 8.76 -36.41
C ALA A 346 -16.62 10.17 -36.55
N ARG A 347 -15.45 10.44 -35.99
CA ARG A 347 -14.70 11.69 -36.18
C ARG A 347 -14.11 11.81 -37.61
N GLY A 348 -13.63 10.72 -38.17
CA GLY A 348 -13.09 10.70 -39.54
C GLY A 348 -14.16 10.92 -40.60
N GLN A 349 -15.41 10.52 -40.35
CA GLN A 349 -16.54 10.77 -41.27
C GLN A 349 -17.08 12.21 -41.18
N LYS A 350 -17.03 12.86 -40.01
CA LYS A 350 -17.41 14.29 -39.88
C LYS A 350 -16.48 15.25 -40.62
N HIS A 351 -15.16 14.93 -40.67
CA HIS A 351 -14.22 15.79 -41.40
C HIS A 351 -14.27 15.66 -42.94
N ARG A 352 -14.88 14.60 -43.50
CA ARG A 352 -15.00 14.43 -44.93
C ARG A 352 -16.26 15.08 -45.55
N HIS A 353 -17.20 15.58 -44.71
CA HIS A 353 -18.41 16.22 -45.18
C HIS A 353 -18.35 17.75 -45.26
N ASP A 354 -17.29 18.37 -44.72
CA ASP A 354 -17.14 19.84 -44.73
C ASP A 354 -16.23 20.37 -45.88
N GLU A 355 -15.68 19.47 -46.72
CA GLU A 355 -14.94 19.88 -47.93
C GLU A 355 -15.77 19.73 -49.19
N ARG A 356 -16.88 20.51 -49.32
CA ARG A 356 -17.47 20.78 -50.64
C ARG A 356 -17.12 22.21 -51.03
N PRO A 357 -16.53 22.40 -52.23
CA PRO A 357 -16.22 23.76 -52.70
C PRO A 357 -17.50 24.52 -52.99
N ARG A 358 -17.60 25.72 -52.47
CA ARG A 358 -18.60 26.71 -52.88
C ARG A 358 -18.13 27.28 -54.24
N HIS A 359 -18.93 27.03 -55.27
CA HIS A 359 -18.92 27.80 -56.50
C HIS A 359 -19.77 29.06 -56.35
#